data_96b7c3709d6df5972856b2279803abe7
#
_entry.id   96b7c3709d6df5972856b2279803abe7
#
_cell.length_a   1.000
_cell.length_b   1.000
_cell.length_c   1.000
_cell.angle_alpha   90.00
_cell.angle_beta   90.00
_cell.angle_gamma   90.00
#
_symmetry.space_group_name_H-M   'P 1'
#
loop_
_entity.id
_entity.type
_entity.pdbx_description
1 polymer ?
#
loop_
_entity_poly.entity_id
_entity_poly.type
_entity_poly.pdbx_seq_one_letter_code
_entity_poly.pdbx_strand_id
1 'polypeptide(L)'
;MIKNFSIIVSNTSRSLSYLNILKKNNFTPNFIIYLEDKNKDKISNLIRKKINKFPKRKIKTLLKTKIDTKIDKLLIKLHDKFIIYSGYPGILVKSSKLLKKKIIIHNHSGKIPEFKGSTTIYYSLLKEKKIYCSTIILNNKIDEGKILFIKKYPIPKNIMLIDNKYDDYIRSNNLILFMKSFKKLNVRSKKKSNLQPYYVIHPLLRSIVFKKFMKKYK
;
A
#
# COMPACT_ATOMS: atom_id res chain seq x y z
N MET A 1 -1.62 18.31 6.40
CA MET A 1 -1.44 17.06 7.18
C MET A 1 -2.78 16.36 7.32
N ILE A 2 -2.85 15.07 7.07
CA ILE A 2 -4.05 14.25 7.36
C ILE A 2 -4.00 13.85 8.83
N LYS A 3 -4.98 14.32 9.63
CA LYS A 3 -5.08 13.98 11.06
C LYS A 3 -6.15 12.93 11.34
N ASN A 4 -7.28 13.00 10.64
CA ASN A 4 -8.43 12.10 10.85
C ASN A 4 -8.48 11.05 9.74
N PHE A 5 -8.20 9.81 10.09
CA PHE A 5 -8.19 8.68 9.16
C PHE A 5 -8.42 7.35 9.87
N SER A 6 -8.96 6.41 9.13
CA SER A 6 -9.02 4.99 9.50
C SER A 6 -8.01 4.19 8.68
N ILE A 7 -7.68 2.98 9.13
CA ILE A 7 -6.76 2.10 8.42
C ILE A 7 -7.32 0.68 8.30
N ILE A 8 -7.16 0.08 7.13
CA ILE A 8 -7.36 -1.36 6.91
C ILE A 8 -5.98 -2.01 6.90
N VAL A 9 -5.79 -3.01 7.73
CA VAL A 9 -4.56 -3.82 7.82
C VAL A 9 -4.88 -5.30 7.62
N SER A 10 -3.91 -6.07 7.16
CA SER A 10 -4.00 -7.51 6.90
C SER A 10 -2.73 -8.22 7.37
N ASN A 11 -2.69 -9.57 7.35
CA ASN A 11 -1.50 -10.35 7.70
C ASN A 11 -0.39 -10.20 6.66
N THR A 12 0.18 -9.01 6.56
CA THR A 12 1.27 -8.69 5.63
C THR A 12 2.36 -7.87 6.32
N SER A 13 3.61 -8.06 5.91
CA SER A 13 4.76 -7.26 6.36
C SER A 13 4.55 -5.76 6.09
N ARG A 14 3.90 -5.42 4.99
CA ARG A 14 3.49 -4.06 4.66
C ARG A 14 2.57 -3.45 5.73
N SER A 15 1.56 -4.19 6.19
CA SER A 15 0.66 -3.71 7.26
C SER A 15 1.42 -3.45 8.55
N LEU A 16 2.33 -4.35 8.91
CA LEU A 16 3.19 -4.16 10.07
C LEU A 16 4.09 -2.93 9.92
N SER A 17 4.67 -2.73 8.74
CA SER A 17 5.49 -1.56 8.41
C SER A 17 4.69 -0.26 8.51
N TYR A 18 3.43 -0.24 8.02
CA TYR A 18 2.55 0.92 8.15
C TYR A 18 2.23 1.25 9.62
N LEU A 19 1.85 0.26 10.43
CA LEU A 19 1.58 0.48 11.86
C LEU A 19 2.82 1.01 12.61
N ASN A 20 4.01 0.49 12.27
CA ASN A 20 5.26 0.95 12.87
C ASN A 20 5.59 2.40 12.49
N ILE A 21 5.51 2.76 11.22
CA ILE A 21 5.87 4.10 10.75
C ILE A 21 4.86 5.15 11.19
N LEU A 22 3.57 4.82 11.23
CA LEU A 22 2.53 5.68 11.76
C LEU A 22 2.80 6.02 13.23
N LYS A 23 3.07 4.99 14.05
CA LYS A 23 3.43 5.18 15.46
C LYS A 23 4.68 6.04 15.63
N LYS A 24 5.75 5.75 14.87
CA LYS A 24 7.02 6.50 14.92
C LYS A 24 6.84 8.00 14.61
N ASN A 25 5.82 8.35 13.81
CA ASN A 25 5.54 9.73 13.40
C ASN A 25 4.32 10.34 14.12
N ASN A 26 3.85 9.75 15.21
CA ASN A 26 2.71 10.22 16.02
C ASN A 26 1.39 10.35 15.23
N PHE A 27 1.20 9.51 14.21
CA PHE A 27 -0.07 9.37 13.51
C PHE A 27 -0.88 8.23 14.12
N THR A 28 -2.02 8.57 14.70
CA THR A 28 -2.92 7.58 15.31
C THR A 28 -4.20 7.47 14.49
N PRO A 29 -4.54 6.28 13.94
CA PRO A 29 -5.81 6.08 13.27
C PRO A 29 -6.97 6.17 14.26
N ASN A 30 -8.09 6.73 13.82
CA ASN A 30 -9.33 6.77 14.61
C ASN A 30 -9.97 5.39 14.70
N PHE A 31 -9.83 4.59 13.63
CA PHE A 31 -10.35 3.23 13.59
C PHE A 31 -9.44 2.29 12.80
N ILE A 32 -9.31 1.05 13.29
CA ILE A 32 -8.50 -0.01 12.66
C ILE A 32 -9.41 -1.16 12.29
N ILE A 33 -9.45 -1.52 11.00
CA ILE A 33 -10.07 -2.76 10.53
C ILE A 33 -8.93 -3.75 10.25
N TYR A 34 -8.89 -4.82 11.02
CA TYR A 34 -7.94 -5.88 10.82
C TYR A 34 -8.60 -7.04 10.07
N LEU A 35 -8.13 -7.24 8.84
CA LEU A 35 -8.50 -8.39 8.02
C LEU A 35 -7.54 -9.52 8.32
N GLU A 36 -8.01 -10.52 9.04
CA GLU A 36 -7.21 -11.65 9.47
C GLU A 36 -7.46 -12.86 8.59
N ASP A 37 -6.38 -13.53 8.17
CA ASP A 37 -6.45 -14.86 7.56
C ASP A 37 -6.66 -15.93 8.64
N LYS A 38 -7.25 -17.06 8.26
CA LYS A 38 -7.38 -18.25 9.12
C LYS A 38 -6.01 -18.80 9.55
N ASN A 39 -5.03 -18.71 8.68
CA ASN A 39 -3.65 -19.13 8.96
C ASN A 39 -2.94 -18.09 9.81
N LYS A 40 -2.75 -18.43 11.08
CA LYS A 40 -2.01 -17.59 12.04
C LYS A 40 -0.52 -17.84 11.87
N ASP A 41 0.18 -16.86 11.34
CA ASP A 41 1.63 -16.86 11.19
C ASP A 41 2.32 -15.88 12.17
N LYS A 42 3.64 -15.82 12.11
CA LYS A 42 4.45 -14.89 12.92
C LYS A 42 4.05 -13.42 12.68
N ILE A 43 3.67 -13.06 11.45
CA ILE A 43 3.29 -11.69 11.10
C ILE A 43 1.95 -11.35 11.74
N SER A 44 0.97 -12.24 11.72
CA SER A 44 -0.33 -12.02 12.37
C SER A 44 -0.19 -11.75 13.86
N ASN A 45 0.68 -12.49 14.56
CA ASN A 45 0.95 -12.27 15.97
C ASN A 45 1.59 -10.90 16.24
N LEU A 46 2.52 -10.47 15.40
CA LEU A 46 3.14 -9.16 15.50
C LEU A 46 2.13 -8.03 15.25
N ILE A 47 1.24 -8.18 14.27
CA ILE A 47 0.18 -7.20 13.99
C ILE A 47 -0.78 -7.13 15.17
N ARG A 48 -1.27 -8.26 15.69
CA ARG A 48 -2.13 -8.31 16.88
C ARG A 48 -1.47 -7.59 18.08
N LYS A 49 -0.19 -7.87 18.36
CA LYS A 49 0.58 -7.18 19.42
C LYS A 49 0.64 -5.67 19.21
N LYS A 50 0.66 -5.20 17.94
CA LYS A 50 0.68 -3.76 17.63
C LYS A 50 -0.70 -3.13 17.78
N ILE A 51 -1.75 -3.74 17.24
CA ILE A 51 -3.10 -3.18 17.29
C ILE A 51 -3.67 -3.22 18.71
N ASN A 52 -3.34 -4.22 19.52
CA ASN A 52 -3.79 -4.32 20.92
C ASN A 52 -3.32 -3.17 21.83
N LYS A 53 -2.38 -2.34 21.34
CA LYS A 53 -1.98 -1.10 22.00
C LYS A 53 -2.97 0.05 21.80
N PHE A 54 -3.96 -0.13 20.92
CA PHE A 54 -5.04 0.84 20.71
C PHE A 54 -6.26 0.45 21.55
N PRO A 55 -7.14 1.41 21.90
CA PRO A 55 -8.39 1.11 22.61
C PRO A 55 -9.24 0.10 21.83
N LYS A 56 -9.75 -0.95 22.49
CA LYS A 56 -10.54 -2.03 21.86
C LYS A 56 -11.72 -1.50 21.04
N ARG A 57 -12.40 -0.43 21.49
CA ARG A 57 -13.51 0.23 20.76
C ARG A 57 -13.12 0.77 19.37
N LYS A 58 -11.83 0.99 19.13
CA LYS A 58 -11.29 1.49 17.86
C LYS A 58 -10.82 0.36 16.92
N ILE A 59 -11.02 -0.89 17.30
CA ILE A 59 -10.50 -2.05 16.55
C ILE A 59 -11.65 -2.95 16.16
N LYS A 60 -11.69 -3.36 14.89
CA LYS A 60 -12.56 -4.43 14.39
C LYS A 60 -11.72 -5.48 13.68
N THR A 61 -11.63 -6.65 14.29
CA THR A 61 -10.99 -7.83 13.66
C THR A 61 -12.05 -8.64 12.92
N LEU A 62 -11.73 -9.03 11.68
CA LEU A 62 -12.60 -9.80 10.81
C LEU A 62 -11.79 -10.94 10.17
N LEU A 63 -12.26 -12.18 10.34
CA LEU A 63 -11.66 -13.37 9.70
C LEU A 63 -12.00 -13.41 8.22
N LYS A 64 -11.41 -12.50 7.45
CA LYS A 64 -11.67 -12.31 6.02
C LYS A 64 -10.46 -11.76 5.32
N THR A 65 -10.26 -12.21 4.09
CA THR A 65 -9.18 -11.71 3.22
C THR A 65 -9.66 -10.65 2.22
N LYS A 66 -10.98 -10.52 2.00
CA LYS A 66 -11.59 -9.62 1.03
C LYS A 66 -12.48 -8.57 1.70
N ILE A 67 -12.63 -7.41 1.07
CA ILE A 67 -13.65 -6.42 1.43
C ILE A 67 -14.98 -6.90 0.81
N ASP A 68 -15.91 -7.29 1.67
CA ASP A 68 -17.25 -7.69 1.31
C ASP A 68 -18.29 -6.61 1.66
N THR A 69 -19.55 -6.87 1.39
CA THR A 69 -20.67 -5.95 1.67
C THR A 69 -20.79 -5.57 3.15
N LYS A 70 -20.41 -6.48 4.08
CA LYS A 70 -20.41 -6.20 5.53
C LYS A 70 -19.33 -5.20 5.91
N ILE A 71 -18.12 -5.35 5.34
CA ILE A 71 -17.01 -4.43 5.54
C ILE A 71 -17.33 -3.09 4.87
N ASP A 72 -17.91 -3.09 3.66
CA ASP A 72 -18.34 -1.87 2.97
C ASP A 72 -19.31 -1.06 3.84
N LYS A 73 -20.35 -1.70 4.38
CA LYS A 73 -21.32 -1.05 5.27
C LYS A 73 -20.64 -0.45 6.51
N LEU A 74 -19.67 -1.18 7.09
CA LEU A 74 -18.91 -0.69 8.23
C LEU A 74 -18.07 0.54 7.85
N LEU A 75 -17.31 0.46 6.76
CA LEU A 75 -16.45 1.56 6.28
C LEU A 75 -17.26 2.82 5.95
N ILE A 76 -18.43 2.65 5.32
CA ILE A 76 -19.33 3.76 4.98
C ILE A 76 -19.82 4.50 6.22
N LYS A 77 -20.07 3.78 7.33
CA LYS A 77 -20.55 4.35 8.60
C LYS A 77 -19.46 5.07 9.40
N LEU A 78 -18.18 4.83 9.13
CA LEU A 78 -17.10 5.55 9.82
C LEU A 78 -17.19 7.05 9.53
N HIS A 79 -16.89 7.89 10.53
CA HIS A 79 -16.85 9.35 10.35
C HIS A 79 -15.67 9.78 9.47
N ASP A 80 -14.56 9.03 9.46
CA ASP A 80 -13.39 9.37 8.68
C ASP A 80 -13.67 9.32 7.18
N LYS A 81 -13.29 10.38 6.48
CA LYS A 81 -13.32 10.45 5.02
C LYS A 81 -12.16 9.68 4.39
N PHE A 82 -11.00 9.68 5.05
CA PHE A 82 -9.78 9.03 4.58
C PHE A 82 -9.60 7.65 5.18
N ILE A 83 -9.34 6.67 4.32
CA ILE A 83 -9.04 5.29 4.71
C ILE A 83 -7.71 4.89 4.07
N ILE A 84 -6.72 4.55 4.89
CA ILE A 84 -5.46 3.99 4.40
C ILE A 84 -5.68 2.49 4.16
N TYR A 85 -5.36 2.03 2.95
CA TYR A 85 -5.54 0.64 2.56
C TYR A 85 -4.22 -0.12 2.57
N SER A 86 -4.12 -1.10 3.47
CA SER A 86 -3.06 -2.12 3.54
C SER A 86 -3.67 -3.53 3.63
N GLY A 87 -4.64 -3.80 2.74
CA GLY A 87 -5.25 -5.13 2.62
C GLY A 87 -4.36 -6.13 1.89
N TYR A 88 -4.88 -7.33 1.66
CA TYR A 88 -4.16 -8.36 0.93
C TYR A 88 -3.88 -7.93 -0.52
N PRO A 89 -2.75 -8.39 -1.11
CA PRO A 89 -2.43 -8.10 -2.50
C PRO A 89 -3.45 -8.74 -3.46
N GLY A 90 -3.66 -8.12 -4.62
CA GLY A 90 -4.59 -8.61 -5.65
C GLY A 90 -6.08 -8.43 -5.34
N ILE A 91 -6.45 -7.87 -4.19
CA ILE A 91 -7.85 -7.65 -3.81
C ILE A 91 -8.30 -6.25 -4.23
N LEU A 92 -9.32 -6.20 -5.08
CA LEU A 92 -9.93 -4.95 -5.55
C LEU A 92 -11.05 -4.50 -4.61
N VAL A 93 -11.15 -3.18 -4.44
CA VAL A 93 -12.31 -2.54 -3.79
C VAL A 93 -13.37 -2.32 -4.86
N LYS A 94 -14.35 -3.23 -4.95
CA LYS A 94 -15.38 -3.22 -6.00
C LYS A 94 -16.59 -2.32 -5.72
N SER A 95 -16.82 -1.97 -4.46
CA SER A 95 -18.01 -1.21 -4.03
C SER A 95 -18.00 0.23 -4.55
N SER A 96 -18.82 0.52 -5.55
CA SER A 96 -19.00 1.89 -6.07
C SER A 96 -19.55 2.84 -5.00
N LYS A 97 -20.42 2.36 -4.12
CA LYS A 97 -20.98 3.15 -3.01
C LYS A 97 -19.89 3.56 -2.01
N LEU A 98 -19.00 2.63 -1.65
CA LEU A 98 -17.86 2.91 -0.77
C LEU A 98 -16.90 3.92 -1.42
N LEU A 99 -16.51 3.68 -2.68
CA LEU A 99 -15.59 4.54 -3.43
C LEU A 99 -16.12 5.95 -3.68
N LYS A 100 -17.45 6.14 -3.75
CA LYS A 100 -18.07 7.47 -3.82
C LYS A 100 -18.04 8.20 -2.46
N LYS A 101 -18.21 7.48 -1.35
CA LYS A 101 -18.31 8.08 -0.01
C LYS A 101 -16.98 8.27 0.70
N LYS A 102 -15.96 7.47 0.39
CA LYS A 102 -14.67 7.44 1.08
C LYS A 102 -13.50 7.63 0.11
N ILE A 103 -12.45 8.28 0.60
CA ILE A 103 -11.18 8.41 -0.10
C ILE A 103 -10.27 7.30 0.41
N ILE A 104 -10.10 6.24 -0.38
CA ILE A 104 -9.27 5.10 -0.02
C ILE A 104 -7.88 5.30 -0.62
N ILE A 105 -6.89 5.46 0.26
CA ILE A 105 -5.51 5.77 -0.11
C ILE A 105 -4.69 4.50 -0.13
N HIS A 106 -3.98 4.27 -1.23
CA HIS A 106 -3.06 3.16 -1.41
C HIS A 106 -1.69 3.64 -1.88
N ASN A 107 -0.63 3.00 -1.38
CA ASN A 107 0.73 3.22 -1.89
C ASN A 107 1.13 2.03 -2.76
N HIS A 108 1.37 2.31 -4.02
CA HIS A 108 1.78 1.35 -5.03
C HIS A 108 3.27 1.52 -5.33
N SER A 109 4.04 0.43 -5.31
CA SER A 109 5.48 0.45 -5.61
C SER A 109 5.75 0.42 -7.11
N GLY A 110 5.35 1.48 -7.77
CA GLY A 110 5.54 1.73 -9.19
C GLY A 110 5.20 3.17 -9.53
N LYS A 111 5.69 3.63 -10.68
CA LYS A 111 5.31 4.92 -11.25
C LYS A 111 4.04 4.74 -12.06
N ILE A 112 2.93 5.25 -11.57
CA ILE A 112 1.64 5.22 -12.24
C ILE A 112 1.58 6.34 -13.29
N PRO A 113 1.08 6.10 -14.51
CA PRO A 113 0.39 4.89 -14.98
C PRO A 113 1.29 3.82 -15.63
N GLU A 114 2.59 4.07 -15.79
CA GLU A 114 3.50 3.24 -16.59
C GLU A 114 3.74 1.86 -15.97
N PHE A 115 3.82 1.80 -14.63
CA PHE A 115 4.10 0.57 -13.87
C PHE A 115 2.96 0.28 -12.91
N LYS A 116 1.79 -0.17 -13.42
CA LYS A 116 0.65 -0.65 -12.63
C LYS A 116 0.61 -2.18 -12.58
N GLY A 117 0.03 -2.77 -11.52
CA GLY A 117 -0.06 -4.22 -11.36
C GLY A 117 0.93 -4.79 -10.34
N SER A 118 1.42 -6.01 -10.58
CA SER A 118 2.23 -6.78 -9.63
C SER A 118 3.72 -6.63 -9.87
N THR A 119 4.52 -6.73 -8.80
CA THR A 119 6.00 -6.77 -8.83
C THR A 119 6.66 -5.67 -9.68
N THR A 120 6.04 -4.51 -9.72
CA THR A 120 6.37 -3.40 -10.63
C THR A 120 7.74 -2.77 -10.40
N ILE A 121 8.33 -2.96 -9.22
CA ILE A 121 9.72 -2.55 -8.95
C ILE A 121 10.68 -3.23 -9.93
N TYR A 122 10.51 -4.53 -10.17
CA TYR A 122 11.37 -5.28 -11.08
C TYR A 122 11.25 -4.80 -12.52
N TYR A 123 10.02 -4.57 -12.99
CA TYR A 123 9.78 -4.05 -14.35
C TYR A 123 10.33 -2.63 -14.53
N SER A 124 10.19 -1.79 -13.50
CA SER A 124 10.76 -0.44 -13.49
C SER A 124 12.30 -0.46 -13.51
N LEU A 125 12.93 -1.40 -12.80
CA LEU A 125 14.37 -1.62 -12.84
C LEU A 125 14.85 -2.12 -14.21
N LEU A 126 14.15 -3.04 -14.83
CA LEU A 126 14.49 -3.55 -16.17
C LEU A 126 14.39 -2.46 -17.23
N LYS A 127 13.33 -1.67 -17.23
CA LYS A 127 13.05 -0.66 -18.27
C LYS A 127 13.75 0.67 -18.02
N GLU A 128 13.68 1.20 -16.80
CA GLU A 128 14.13 2.56 -16.50
C GLU A 128 15.33 2.64 -15.54
N LYS A 129 15.75 1.51 -14.94
CA LYS A 129 16.79 1.48 -13.89
C LYS A 129 16.46 2.43 -12.71
N LYS A 130 15.19 2.56 -12.39
CA LYS A 130 14.65 3.46 -11.36
C LYS A 130 13.60 2.76 -10.52
N ILE A 131 13.42 3.22 -9.28
CA ILE A 131 12.37 2.74 -8.38
C ILE A 131 11.50 3.91 -7.99
N TYR A 132 10.19 3.70 -8.00
CA TYR A 132 9.20 4.70 -7.62
C TYR A 132 8.15 4.11 -6.69
N CYS A 133 7.51 4.99 -5.92
CA CYS A 133 6.28 4.67 -5.22
C CYS A 133 5.26 5.77 -5.48
N SER A 134 4.04 5.36 -5.84
CA SER A 134 2.92 6.25 -6.10
C SER A 134 1.86 6.11 -5.02
N THR A 135 1.41 7.23 -4.44
CA THR A 135 0.22 7.28 -3.60
C THR A 135 -0.98 7.62 -4.47
N ILE A 136 -2.00 6.78 -4.45
CA ILE A 136 -3.20 6.91 -5.27
C ILE A 136 -4.47 6.85 -4.43
N ILE A 137 -5.56 7.44 -4.94
CA ILE A 137 -6.92 7.13 -4.48
C ILE A 137 -7.38 5.90 -5.25
N LEU A 138 -7.75 4.84 -4.53
CA LEU A 138 -8.25 3.62 -5.19
C LEU A 138 -9.56 3.88 -5.95
N ASN A 139 -9.70 3.18 -7.05
CA ASN A 139 -10.94 2.98 -7.79
C ASN A 139 -11.19 1.47 -7.99
N ASN A 140 -12.14 1.11 -8.82
CA ASN A 140 -12.52 -0.28 -9.11
C ASN A 140 -11.60 -1.00 -10.10
N LYS A 141 -10.54 -0.35 -10.56
CA LYS A 141 -9.54 -0.91 -11.49
C LYS A 141 -8.18 -1.04 -10.82
N ILE A 142 -7.31 -1.88 -11.37
CA ILE A 142 -5.97 -2.13 -10.81
C ILE A 142 -5.09 -0.90 -11.04
N ASP A 143 -4.68 -0.26 -9.93
CA ASP A 143 -3.73 0.86 -9.90
C ASP A 143 -4.02 1.99 -10.89
N GLU A 144 -5.30 2.19 -11.22
CA GLU A 144 -5.77 3.25 -12.11
C GLU A 144 -6.41 4.43 -11.39
N GLY A 145 -6.22 4.54 -10.12
CA GLY A 145 -6.76 5.60 -9.31
C GLY A 145 -6.10 6.96 -9.55
N LYS A 146 -6.70 8.01 -8.97
CA LYS A 146 -6.16 9.37 -9.05
C LYS A 146 -4.83 9.45 -8.30
N ILE A 147 -3.81 9.97 -8.98
CA ILE A 147 -2.46 10.10 -8.42
C ILE A 147 -2.41 11.31 -7.50
N LEU A 148 -1.98 11.08 -6.26
CA LEU A 148 -1.81 12.11 -5.25
C LEU A 148 -0.35 12.51 -5.08
N PHE A 149 0.56 11.54 -5.11
CA PHE A 149 1.97 11.77 -4.83
C PHE A 149 2.82 10.66 -5.48
N ILE A 150 3.94 11.02 -6.09
CA ILE A 150 4.92 10.08 -6.63
C ILE A 150 6.30 10.49 -6.14
N LYS A 151 7.06 9.52 -5.64
CA LYS A 151 8.45 9.70 -5.24
C LYS A 151 9.35 8.66 -5.87
N LYS A 152 10.52 9.10 -6.33
CA LYS A 152 11.63 8.25 -6.72
C LYS A 152 12.43 7.83 -5.49
N TYR A 153 12.85 6.56 -5.46
CA TYR A 153 13.66 5.99 -4.39
C TYR A 153 14.99 5.48 -4.94
N PRO A 154 16.06 5.47 -4.14
CA PRO A 154 17.33 4.88 -4.55
C PRO A 154 17.18 3.37 -4.78
N ILE A 155 18.05 2.78 -5.56
CA ILE A 155 18.15 1.32 -5.67
C ILE A 155 18.83 0.82 -4.39
N PRO A 156 18.29 -0.21 -3.71
CA PRO A 156 18.88 -0.69 -2.46
C PRO A 156 20.25 -1.33 -2.73
N LYS A 157 21.21 -1.12 -1.83
CA LYS A 157 22.55 -1.76 -1.92
C LYS A 157 22.43 -3.28 -2.06
N ASN A 158 21.55 -3.90 -1.27
CA ASN A 158 21.23 -5.32 -1.43
C ASN A 158 19.89 -5.47 -2.15
N ILE A 159 19.97 -5.80 -3.44
CA ILE A 159 18.79 -5.96 -4.31
C ILE A 159 17.88 -7.13 -3.90
N MET A 160 18.41 -8.13 -3.18
CA MET A 160 17.65 -9.27 -2.68
C MET A 160 16.59 -8.88 -1.64
N LEU A 161 16.71 -7.69 -1.04
CA LEU A 161 15.76 -7.19 -0.04
C LEU A 161 14.50 -6.58 -0.64
N ILE A 162 14.37 -6.51 -1.97
CA ILE A 162 13.21 -5.85 -2.62
C ILE A 162 11.89 -6.38 -2.07
N ASP A 163 11.66 -7.69 -2.11
CA ASP A 163 10.35 -8.25 -1.75
C ASP A 163 10.06 -8.23 -0.25
N ASN A 164 11.08 -8.33 0.58
CA ASN A 164 10.91 -8.61 2.02
C ASN A 164 11.00 -7.37 2.91
N LYS A 165 11.76 -6.38 2.52
CA LYS A 165 12.02 -5.19 3.36
C LYS A 165 11.91 -3.89 2.59
N TYR A 166 12.40 -3.86 1.34
CA TYR A 166 12.52 -2.62 0.62
C TYR A 166 11.18 -2.13 0.06
N ASP A 167 10.33 -3.02 -0.46
CA ASP A 167 8.96 -2.66 -0.88
C ASP A 167 8.15 -2.09 0.28
N ASP A 168 8.21 -2.73 1.44
CA ASP A 168 7.53 -2.26 2.65
C ASP A 168 8.06 -0.89 3.12
N TYR A 169 9.38 -0.70 3.05
CA TYR A 169 10.03 0.57 3.40
C TYR A 169 9.58 1.70 2.48
N ILE A 170 9.65 1.55 1.16
CA ILE A 170 9.28 2.63 0.24
C ILE A 170 7.80 2.98 0.34
N ARG A 171 6.91 2.00 0.51
CA ARG A 171 5.47 2.23 0.67
C ARG A 171 5.17 2.94 1.98
N SER A 172 5.74 2.51 3.09
CA SER A 172 5.52 3.12 4.40
C SER A 172 6.12 4.53 4.48
N ASN A 173 7.31 4.74 3.93
CA ASN A 173 7.93 6.06 3.84
C ASN A 173 7.11 7.01 2.95
N ASN A 174 6.64 6.52 1.79
CA ASN A 174 5.78 7.31 0.88
C ASN A 174 4.48 7.73 1.57
N LEU A 175 3.89 6.84 2.37
CA LEU A 175 2.69 7.14 3.14
C LEU A 175 2.90 8.32 4.08
N ILE A 176 3.98 8.31 4.88
CA ILE A 176 4.25 9.38 5.84
C ILE A 176 4.54 10.71 5.14
N LEU A 177 5.32 10.70 4.09
CA LEU A 177 5.60 11.90 3.29
C LEU A 177 4.31 12.50 2.73
N PHE A 178 3.45 11.65 2.15
CA PHE A 178 2.13 12.06 1.67
C PHE A 178 1.27 12.66 2.80
N MET A 179 1.16 11.99 3.94
CA MET A 179 0.34 12.46 5.07
C MET A 179 0.80 13.81 5.60
N LYS A 180 2.12 14.04 5.69
CA LYS A 180 2.71 15.31 6.14
C LYS A 180 2.49 16.44 5.15
N SER A 181 2.58 16.17 3.86
CA SER A 181 2.51 17.17 2.77
C SER A 181 1.13 17.34 2.13
N PHE A 182 0.10 16.65 2.62
CA PHE A 182 -1.22 16.56 1.97
C PHE A 182 -1.82 17.92 1.53
N LYS A 183 -1.71 18.96 2.36
CA LYS A 183 -2.24 20.30 2.03
C LYS A 183 -1.48 21.01 0.90
N LYS A 184 -0.24 20.58 0.61
CA LYS A 184 0.65 21.18 -0.40
C LYS A 184 0.63 20.42 -1.73
N LEU A 185 -0.16 19.34 -1.84
CA LEU A 185 -0.14 18.47 -3.01
C LEU A 185 -1.15 18.97 -4.05
N ASN A 186 -0.63 19.33 -5.22
CA ASN A 186 -1.44 19.46 -6.41
C ASN A 186 -1.84 18.10 -6.91
N VAL A 187 -3.12 17.80 -6.86
CA VAL A 187 -3.65 16.53 -7.36
C VAL A 187 -3.47 16.50 -8.88
N ARG A 188 -2.58 15.66 -9.36
CA ARG A 188 -2.34 15.52 -10.79
C ARG A 188 -3.54 14.88 -11.46
N SER A 189 -3.98 15.45 -12.57
CA SER A 189 -4.99 14.84 -13.44
C SER A 189 -4.49 13.46 -13.91
N LYS A 190 -5.42 12.53 -14.02
CA LYS A 190 -5.12 11.17 -14.51
C LYS A 190 -4.69 11.26 -15.97
N LYS A 191 -3.45 10.90 -16.30
CA LYS A 191 -3.11 10.55 -17.68
C LYS A 191 -3.81 9.23 -18.00
N LYS A 192 -4.74 9.24 -18.96
CA LYS A 192 -5.32 8.01 -19.48
C LYS A 192 -4.16 7.16 -20.06
N SER A 193 -4.10 5.90 -19.66
CA SER A 193 -3.12 4.96 -20.18
C SER A 193 -3.84 3.68 -20.55
N ASN A 194 -3.66 3.26 -21.79
CA ASN A 194 -4.16 1.98 -22.31
C ASN A 194 -3.22 0.81 -21.96
N LEU A 195 -2.15 1.08 -21.17
CA LEU A 195 -1.21 0.04 -20.77
C LEU A 195 -1.92 -1.00 -19.88
N GLN A 196 -1.65 -2.27 -20.16
CA GLN A 196 -2.12 -3.37 -19.32
C GLN A 196 -1.34 -3.44 -18.00
N PRO A 197 -1.97 -3.89 -16.91
CA PRO A 197 -1.26 -4.13 -15.66
C PRO A 197 -0.20 -5.22 -15.81
N TYR A 198 0.96 -5.04 -15.19
CA TYR A 198 1.97 -6.08 -15.12
C TYR A 198 1.50 -7.23 -14.22
N TYR A 199 1.76 -8.45 -14.65
CA TYR A 199 1.60 -9.66 -13.84
C TYR A 199 2.79 -9.84 -12.89
N VAL A 200 2.72 -10.86 -12.03
CA VAL A 200 3.86 -11.28 -11.23
C VAL A 200 5.05 -11.61 -12.14
N ILE A 201 6.21 -11.06 -11.82
CA ILE A 201 7.38 -11.22 -12.67
C ILE A 201 7.82 -12.69 -12.78
N HIS A 202 8.14 -13.12 -13.98
CA HIS A 202 8.69 -14.44 -14.22
C HIS A 202 10.04 -14.63 -13.50
N PRO A 203 10.33 -15.78 -12.87
CA PRO A 203 11.57 -16.01 -12.11
C PRO A 203 12.86 -15.72 -12.89
N LEU A 204 12.90 -16.03 -14.19
CA LEU A 204 14.04 -15.71 -15.05
C LEU A 204 14.27 -14.21 -15.18
N LEU A 205 13.23 -13.41 -15.41
CA LEU A 205 13.35 -11.95 -15.48
C LEU A 205 13.79 -11.35 -14.14
N ARG A 206 13.29 -11.91 -13.04
CA ARG A 206 13.71 -11.53 -11.68
C ARG A 206 15.20 -11.82 -11.45
N SER A 207 15.71 -12.98 -11.89
CA SER A 207 17.14 -13.34 -11.79
C SER A 207 18.03 -12.42 -12.63
N ILE A 208 17.56 -11.97 -13.81
CA ILE A 208 18.26 -10.97 -14.62
C ILE A 208 18.42 -9.65 -13.86
N VAL A 209 17.34 -9.19 -13.18
CA VAL A 209 17.42 -7.99 -12.34
C VAL A 209 18.47 -8.18 -11.26
N PHE A 210 18.45 -9.29 -10.54
CA PHE A 210 19.43 -9.57 -9.50
C PHE A 210 20.85 -9.55 -10.05
N LYS A 211 21.15 -10.31 -11.11
CA LYS A 211 22.48 -10.32 -11.75
C LYS A 211 22.94 -8.93 -12.18
N LYS A 212 22.06 -8.14 -12.79
CA LYS A 212 22.39 -6.80 -13.31
C LYS A 212 22.70 -5.80 -12.21
N PHE A 213 22.01 -5.85 -11.08
CA PHE A 213 22.13 -4.86 -10.02
C PHE A 213 23.03 -5.32 -8.87
N MET A 214 23.27 -6.62 -8.67
CA MET A 214 24.27 -7.12 -7.71
C MET A 214 25.70 -6.77 -8.14
N LYS A 215 26.03 -6.84 -9.44
CA LYS A 215 27.36 -6.50 -9.97
C LYS A 215 27.74 -5.01 -9.81
N LYS A 216 26.77 -4.13 -9.56
CA LYS A 216 26.98 -2.69 -9.48
C LYS A 216 27.39 -2.21 -8.08
N TYR A 217 27.36 -3.09 -7.09
CA TYR A 217 27.61 -2.76 -5.68
C TYR A 217 28.68 -3.68 -5.04
N LYS A 218 29.44 -4.42 -5.86
CA LYS A 218 30.74 -4.97 -5.50
C LYS A 218 31.80 -3.92 -5.85
#